data_a94341ce2b6a9d5505971212878069cc
#
_entry.id   a94341ce2b6a9d5505971212878069cc
#
_cell.length_a   1.000
_cell.length_b   1.000
_cell.length_c   1.000
_cell.angle_alpha   90.00
_cell.angle_beta   90.00
_cell.angle_gamma   90.00
#
_symmetry.space_group_name_H-M   'P 1'
#
loop_
_entity.id
_entity.type
_entity.pdbx_description
1 polymer ?
#
loop_
_entity_poly.entity_id
_entity_poly.type
_entity_poly.pdbx_seq_one_letter_code
_entity_poly.pdbx_strand_id
1 'polypeptide(L)'
;MFKEQETRMITVFGEGAVKVSPSTVHVVLSVVSRGTELGEIQQENARRMNQVIQSLQKAGVAEASIQTTDFQIRPVYDYVNGEQRFQGYEVINSIRMTSDELSRTGEFVDLAVKNGANQIGSIEFTMPNSDKHYQRALVLALQDAETKMITIGTSLKLQNRPIPLKIEEQHTSQPVAFRAVAMADTGKTPIESGTMTIRASLQVKYQIV
;
A
#
# COMPACT_ATOMS: atom_id res chain seq x y z
N MET A 1 -14.95 56.47 9.25
CA MET A 1 -14.32 55.42 10.01
C MET A 1 -15.25 54.21 9.95
N PHE A 2 -15.09 53.36 8.96
CA PHE A 2 -15.91 52.15 8.81
C PHE A 2 -15.44 51.16 9.87
N LYS A 3 -16.31 50.78 10.84
CA LYS A 3 -16.07 49.65 11.71
C LYS A 3 -15.99 48.39 10.84
N GLU A 4 -14.85 47.75 10.77
CA GLU A 4 -14.78 46.36 10.31
C GLU A 4 -15.73 45.54 11.15
N GLN A 5 -16.81 45.06 10.53
CA GLN A 5 -17.73 44.13 11.17
C GLN A 5 -16.96 42.81 11.29
N GLU A 6 -16.52 42.45 12.49
CA GLU A 6 -15.93 41.14 12.75
C GLU A 6 -16.89 40.06 12.29
N THR A 7 -16.55 39.42 11.18
CA THR A 7 -17.35 38.32 10.61
C THR A 7 -17.26 37.14 11.55
N ARG A 8 -18.33 36.83 12.25
CA ARG A 8 -18.40 35.64 13.11
C ARG A 8 -18.38 34.40 12.25
N MET A 9 -17.54 33.45 12.59
CA MET A 9 -17.33 32.23 11.81
C MET A 9 -17.35 30.98 12.68
N ILE A 10 -17.87 29.89 12.12
CA ILE A 10 -17.72 28.53 12.64
C ILE A 10 -16.78 27.78 11.69
N THR A 11 -15.77 27.11 12.23
CA THR A 11 -14.89 26.23 11.49
C THR A 11 -15.13 24.81 11.97
N VAL A 12 -15.41 23.90 11.03
CA VAL A 12 -15.59 22.47 11.29
C VAL A 12 -14.69 21.64 10.38
N PHE A 13 -14.31 20.48 10.84
CA PHE A 13 -13.64 19.47 10.03
C PHE A 13 -14.64 18.37 9.69
N GLY A 14 -14.74 18.05 8.42
CA GLY A 14 -15.52 16.93 7.92
C GLY A 14 -14.62 15.75 7.57
N GLU A 15 -15.07 14.56 7.92
CA GLU A 15 -14.38 13.32 7.63
C GLU A 15 -15.32 12.36 6.89
N GLY A 16 -14.79 11.74 5.84
CA GLY A 16 -15.51 10.72 5.07
C GLY A 16 -14.63 9.49 4.86
N ALA A 17 -15.23 8.33 4.95
CA ALA A 17 -14.54 7.06 4.77
C ALA A 17 -15.38 6.08 3.95
N VAL A 18 -14.74 5.40 3.00
CA VAL A 18 -15.36 4.37 2.16
C VAL A 18 -14.53 3.10 2.28
N LYS A 19 -15.18 2.00 2.67
CA LYS A 19 -14.55 0.67 2.67
C LYS A 19 -14.62 0.10 1.25
N VAL A 20 -13.50 -0.42 0.76
CA VAL A 20 -13.37 -1.01 -0.57
C VAL A 20 -12.57 -2.32 -0.49
N SER A 21 -12.83 -3.23 -1.40
CA SER A 21 -11.97 -4.40 -1.59
C SER A 21 -10.81 -4.02 -2.51
N PRO A 22 -9.56 -4.42 -2.23
CA PRO A 22 -8.47 -4.21 -3.16
C PRO A 22 -8.72 -4.95 -4.48
N SER A 23 -8.10 -4.47 -5.56
CA SER A 23 -8.24 -5.07 -6.89
C SER A 23 -6.92 -5.53 -7.49
N THR A 24 -5.80 -5.23 -6.83
CA THR A 24 -4.47 -5.56 -7.32
C THR A 24 -3.60 -6.00 -6.15
N VAL A 25 -2.76 -7.00 -6.38
CA VAL A 25 -1.72 -7.44 -5.44
C VAL A 25 -0.34 -7.25 -6.05
N HIS A 26 0.58 -6.79 -5.24
CA HIS A 26 2.01 -6.73 -5.53
C HIS A 26 2.74 -7.68 -4.58
N VAL A 27 3.53 -8.59 -5.14
CA VAL A 27 4.34 -9.53 -4.35
C VAL A 27 5.80 -9.36 -4.73
N VAL A 28 6.67 -9.16 -3.74
CA VAL A 28 8.12 -9.15 -3.95
C VAL A 28 8.66 -10.55 -3.69
N LEU A 29 9.29 -11.11 -4.72
CA LEU A 29 9.87 -12.45 -4.72
C LEU A 29 11.36 -12.33 -4.98
N SER A 30 12.19 -13.00 -4.16
CA SER A 30 13.64 -12.89 -4.28
C SER A 30 14.31 -14.25 -4.32
N VAL A 31 15.40 -14.31 -5.07
CA VAL A 31 16.37 -15.40 -5.06
C VAL A 31 17.65 -14.88 -4.42
N VAL A 32 18.02 -15.47 -3.29
CA VAL A 32 19.27 -15.19 -2.58
C VAL A 32 20.19 -16.39 -2.77
N SER A 33 21.41 -16.15 -3.27
CA SER A 33 22.45 -17.17 -3.47
C SER A 33 23.71 -16.77 -2.75
N ARG A 34 24.41 -17.72 -2.14
CA ARG A 34 25.68 -17.52 -1.41
C ARG A 34 26.73 -18.50 -1.87
N GLY A 35 27.98 -18.08 -1.87
CA GLY A 35 29.13 -18.92 -2.18
C GLY A 35 30.42 -18.12 -2.25
N THR A 36 31.55 -18.81 -2.44
CA THR A 36 32.88 -18.19 -2.49
C THR A 36 33.23 -17.67 -3.88
N GLU A 37 32.74 -18.34 -4.92
CA GLU A 37 33.03 -18.01 -6.32
C GLU A 37 31.88 -17.12 -6.91
N LEU A 38 32.17 -15.83 -7.03
CA LEU A 38 31.16 -14.84 -7.44
C LEU A 38 30.51 -15.17 -8.79
N GLY A 39 31.30 -15.60 -9.78
CA GLY A 39 30.76 -15.92 -11.11
C GLY A 39 29.75 -17.08 -11.09
N GLU A 40 30.05 -18.12 -10.31
CA GLU A 40 29.18 -19.30 -10.17
C GLU A 40 27.86 -18.96 -9.50
N ILE A 41 27.92 -18.24 -8.36
CA ILE A 41 26.70 -17.88 -7.62
C ILE A 41 25.83 -16.89 -8.38
N GLN A 42 26.42 -15.98 -9.17
CA GLN A 42 25.68 -15.05 -10.01
C GLN A 42 24.95 -15.82 -11.14
N GLN A 43 25.62 -16.77 -11.78
CA GLN A 43 25.02 -17.60 -12.84
C GLN A 43 23.89 -18.47 -12.28
N GLU A 44 24.12 -19.11 -11.12
CA GLU A 44 23.09 -19.91 -10.45
C GLU A 44 21.88 -19.05 -10.04
N ASN A 45 22.12 -17.85 -9.47
CA ASN A 45 21.06 -16.90 -9.11
C ASN A 45 20.22 -16.52 -10.34
N ALA A 46 20.86 -16.16 -11.44
CA ALA A 46 20.19 -15.82 -12.70
C ALA A 46 19.37 -16.99 -13.23
N ARG A 47 19.91 -18.21 -13.23
CA ARG A 47 19.20 -19.41 -13.64
C ARG A 47 17.93 -19.64 -12.82
N ARG A 48 18.04 -19.56 -11.48
CA ARG A 48 16.90 -19.76 -10.58
C ARG A 48 15.84 -18.66 -10.75
N MET A 49 16.25 -17.38 -10.87
CA MET A 49 15.31 -16.30 -11.07
C MET A 49 14.58 -16.46 -12.42
N ASN A 50 15.27 -16.88 -13.48
CA ASN A 50 14.62 -17.18 -14.76
C ASN A 50 13.58 -18.29 -14.63
N GLN A 51 13.83 -19.33 -13.82
CA GLN A 51 12.85 -20.39 -13.57
C GLN A 51 11.62 -19.87 -12.84
N VAL A 52 11.80 -18.97 -11.84
CA VAL A 52 10.70 -18.29 -11.15
C VAL A 52 9.86 -17.51 -12.13
N ILE A 53 10.48 -16.63 -12.94
CA ILE A 53 9.78 -15.81 -13.92
C ILE A 53 8.98 -16.67 -14.92
N GLN A 54 9.62 -17.68 -15.51
CA GLN A 54 8.95 -18.57 -16.44
C GLN A 54 7.80 -19.34 -15.83
N SER A 55 7.91 -19.73 -14.57
CA SER A 55 6.82 -20.43 -13.86
C SER A 55 5.61 -19.54 -13.66
N LEU A 56 5.82 -18.27 -13.29
CA LEU A 56 4.76 -17.28 -13.13
C LEU A 56 4.09 -16.95 -14.45
N GLN A 57 4.87 -16.77 -15.54
CA GLN A 57 4.34 -16.55 -16.88
C GLN A 57 3.48 -17.71 -17.35
N LYS A 58 3.92 -18.97 -17.14
CA LYS A 58 3.13 -20.17 -17.45
C LYS A 58 1.84 -20.27 -16.63
N ALA A 59 1.81 -19.70 -15.45
CA ALA A 59 0.62 -19.61 -14.61
C ALA A 59 -0.32 -18.47 -14.99
N GLY A 60 0.02 -17.67 -16.03
CA GLY A 60 -0.82 -16.60 -16.56
C GLY A 60 -0.42 -15.19 -16.15
N VAL A 61 0.66 -15.01 -15.37
CA VAL A 61 1.16 -13.66 -15.05
C VAL A 61 1.80 -13.05 -16.30
N ALA A 62 1.29 -11.90 -16.74
CA ALA A 62 1.80 -11.22 -17.92
C ALA A 62 3.26 -10.76 -17.70
N GLU A 63 4.08 -10.80 -18.74
CA GLU A 63 5.48 -10.37 -18.69
C GLU A 63 5.61 -8.92 -18.19
N ALA A 64 4.76 -8.01 -18.69
CA ALA A 64 4.71 -6.61 -18.25
C ALA A 64 4.36 -6.42 -16.77
N SER A 65 3.82 -7.44 -16.11
CA SER A 65 3.46 -7.47 -14.69
C SER A 65 4.59 -8.00 -13.80
N ILE A 66 5.73 -8.36 -14.38
CA ILE A 66 6.93 -8.82 -13.64
C ILE A 66 8.04 -7.80 -13.87
N GLN A 67 8.53 -7.21 -12.80
CA GLN A 67 9.52 -6.14 -12.85
C GLN A 67 10.64 -6.40 -11.83
N THR A 68 11.89 -6.32 -12.26
CA THR A 68 13.03 -6.35 -11.32
C THR A 68 13.01 -5.09 -10.47
N THR A 69 13.07 -5.26 -9.16
CA THR A 69 13.04 -4.16 -8.17
C THR A 69 14.36 -3.99 -7.44
N ASP A 70 15.17 -5.03 -7.39
CA ASP A 70 16.47 -4.97 -6.72
C ASP A 70 17.41 -6.05 -7.27
N PHE A 71 18.70 -5.69 -7.42
CA PHE A 71 19.76 -6.61 -7.73
C PHE A 71 21.03 -6.17 -7.00
N GLN A 72 21.48 -6.97 -6.04
CA GLN A 72 22.63 -6.65 -5.20
C GLN A 72 23.62 -7.81 -5.16
N ILE A 73 24.89 -7.45 -5.13
CA ILE A 73 26.00 -8.37 -4.85
C ILE A 73 26.81 -7.75 -3.70
N ARG A 74 26.99 -8.52 -2.63
CA ARG A 74 27.74 -8.04 -1.48
C ARG A 74 28.67 -9.12 -0.93
N PRO A 75 29.87 -8.75 -0.43
CA PRO A 75 30.72 -9.69 0.31
C PRO A 75 30.09 -9.97 1.69
N VAL A 76 30.22 -11.21 2.13
CA VAL A 76 29.78 -11.68 3.44
C VAL A 76 31.01 -11.97 4.29
N TYR A 77 31.01 -11.45 5.50
CA TYR A 77 32.09 -11.64 6.47
C TYR A 77 31.52 -12.23 7.77
N ASP A 78 32.32 -13.02 8.42
CA ASP A 78 32.10 -13.50 9.79
C ASP A 78 33.14 -12.91 10.74
N TYR A 79 32.81 -12.87 12.04
CA TYR A 79 33.74 -12.40 13.09
C TYR A 79 34.13 -13.58 13.97
N VAL A 80 35.39 -13.99 13.85
CA VAL A 80 35.94 -15.08 14.66
C VAL A 80 37.06 -14.51 15.55
N ASN A 81 36.89 -14.59 16.85
CA ASN A 81 37.83 -14.04 17.85
C ASN A 81 38.14 -12.54 17.66
N GLY A 82 37.18 -11.75 17.18
CA GLY A 82 37.33 -10.31 16.93
C GLY A 82 37.97 -9.96 15.57
N GLU A 83 38.37 -10.94 14.79
CA GLU A 83 38.88 -10.74 13.43
C GLU A 83 37.80 -10.97 12.38
N GLN A 84 37.74 -10.08 11.39
CA GLN A 84 36.84 -10.20 10.26
C GLN A 84 37.36 -11.20 9.24
N ARG A 85 36.61 -12.26 8.97
CA ARG A 85 36.94 -13.28 7.99
C ARG A 85 35.96 -13.30 6.85
N PHE A 86 36.47 -13.22 5.62
CA PHE A 86 35.67 -13.33 4.41
C PHE A 86 35.05 -14.74 4.30
N GLN A 87 33.74 -14.81 4.11
CA GLN A 87 32.98 -16.05 3.97
C GLN A 87 32.51 -16.30 2.52
N GLY A 88 32.57 -15.28 1.68
CA GLY A 88 32.11 -15.37 0.31
C GLY A 88 31.26 -14.16 -0.12
N TYR A 89 30.45 -14.38 -1.09
CA TYR A 89 29.52 -13.37 -1.64
C TYR A 89 28.08 -13.80 -1.45
N GLU A 90 27.20 -12.81 -1.39
CA GLU A 90 25.76 -13.00 -1.48
C GLU A 90 25.22 -12.22 -2.69
N VAL A 91 24.43 -12.89 -3.51
CA VAL A 91 23.69 -12.28 -4.63
C VAL A 91 22.21 -12.29 -4.29
N ILE A 92 21.59 -11.13 -4.30
CA ILE A 92 20.16 -10.93 -4.11
C ILE A 92 19.57 -10.42 -5.42
N ASN A 93 18.56 -11.10 -5.92
CA ASN A 93 17.81 -10.70 -7.10
C ASN A 93 16.33 -10.72 -6.75
N SER A 94 15.67 -9.57 -6.88
CA SER A 94 14.27 -9.40 -6.46
C SER A 94 13.42 -8.91 -7.61
N ILE A 95 12.28 -9.54 -7.78
CA ILE A 95 11.24 -9.11 -8.72
C ILE A 95 9.98 -8.73 -7.96
N ARG A 96 9.23 -7.78 -8.50
CA ARG A 96 7.84 -7.52 -8.13
C ARG A 96 6.93 -8.16 -9.18
N MET A 97 6.05 -9.03 -8.72
CA MET A 97 4.94 -9.54 -9.49
C MET A 97 3.68 -8.74 -9.15
N THR A 98 2.94 -8.31 -10.17
CA THR A 98 1.64 -7.63 -10.02
C THR A 98 0.55 -8.50 -10.61
N SER A 99 -0.59 -8.65 -9.92
CA SER A 99 -1.73 -9.41 -10.42
C SER A 99 -3.05 -8.81 -9.93
N ASP A 100 -4.11 -8.97 -10.70
CA ASP A 100 -5.49 -8.70 -10.34
C ASP A 100 -6.23 -9.98 -9.85
N GLU A 101 -5.62 -11.14 -9.96
CA GLU A 101 -6.14 -12.41 -9.48
C GLU A 101 -5.78 -12.64 -8.00
N LEU A 102 -6.36 -11.83 -7.09
CA LEU A 102 -6.02 -11.81 -5.68
C LEU A 102 -6.18 -13.18 -4.99
N SER A 103 -7.20 -13.96 -5.36
CA SER A 103 -7.45 -15.30 -4.82
C SER A 103 -6.35 -16.32 -5.15
N ARG A 104 -5.52 -16.05 -6.17
CA ARG A 104 -4.42 -16.90 -6.60
C ARG A 104 -3.07 -16.46 -6.04
N THR A 105 -3.02 -15.43 -5.18
CA THR A 105 -1.76 -14.91 -4.63
C THR A 105 -0.95 -16.02 -3.95
N GLY A 106 -1.57 -16.84 -3.11
CA GLY A 106 -0.90 -17.97 -2.46
C GLY A 106 -0.34 -18.99 -3.46
N GLU A 107 -1.10 -19.31 -4.52
CA GLU A 107 -0.64 -20.20 -5.60
C GLU A 107 0.61 -19.65 -6.30
N PHE A 108 0.64 -18.34 -6.61
CA PHE A 108 1.80 -17.71 -7.23
C PHE A 108 3.03 -17.73 -6.31
N VAL A 109 2.85 -17.48 -5.01
CA VAL A 109 3.93 -17.55 -4.02
C VAL A 109 4.48 -18.99 -3.93
N ASP A 110 3.61 -19.99 -3.79
CA ASP A 110 4.01 -21.40 -3.70
C ASP A 110 4.74 -21.84 -4.97
N LEU A 111 4.25 -21.42 -6.14
CA LEU A 111 4.87 -21.70 -7.43
C LEU A 111 6.27 -21.08 -7.54
N ALA A 112 6.44 -19.83 -7.11
CA ALA A 112 7.72 -19.14 -7.12
C ALA A 112 8.73 -19.84 -6.20
N VAL A 113 8.32 -20.22 -4.98
CA VAL A 113 9.17 -20.95 -4.01
C VAL A 113 9.59 -22.29 -4.59
N LYS A 114 8.66 -23.06 -5.16
CA LYS A 114 8.95 -24.35 -5.81
C LYS A 114 9.97 -24.23 -6.94
N ASN A 115 10.02 -23.09 -7.62
CA ASN A 115 10.90 -22.85 -8.77
C ASN A 115 12.14 -22.02 -8.44
N GLY A 116 12.45 -21.78 -7.15
CA GLY A 116 13.73 -21.24 -6.75
C GLY A 116 13.72 -19.94 -5.96
N ALA A 117 12.59 -19.25 -5.81
CA ALA A 117 12.49 -18.15 -4.87
C ALA A 117 12.68 -18.69 -3.43
N ASN A 118 13.53 -18.04 -2.65
CA ASN A 118 13.81 -18.46 -1.28
C ASN A 118 13.64 -17.33 -0.24
N GLN A 119 13.18 -16.17 -0.70
CA GLN A 119 12.76 -15.07 0.16
C GLN A 119 11.53 -14.42 -0.42
N ILE A 120 10.49 -14.31 0.40
CA ILE A 120 9.28 -13.57 0.10
C ILE A 120 9.37 -12.25 0.86
N GLY A 121 9.28 -11.15 0.12
CA GLY A 121 9.30 -9.80 0.69
C GLY A 121 7.90 -9.31 1.08
N SER A 122 7.54 -8.09 0.66
CA SER A 122 6.21 -7.55 0.93
C SER A 122 5.15 -8.17 0.03
N ILE A 123 3.97 -8.40 0.62
CA ILE A 123 2.72 -8.63 -0.11
C ILE A 123 1.84 -7.42 0.18
N GLU A 124 1.51 -6.66 -0.87
CA GLU A 124 0.77 -5.41 -0.77
C GLU A 124 -0.46 -5.47 -1.66
N PHE A 125 -1.62 -5.20 -1.06
CA PHE A 125 -2.88 -5.11 -1.78
C PHE A 125 -3.23 -3.65 -2.01
N THR A 126 -3.61 -3.31 -3.24
CA THR A 126 -3.89 -1.93 -3.66
C THR A 126 -5.18 -1.83 -4.47
N MET A 127 -5.62 -0.60 -4.67
CA MET A 127 -6.70 -0.23 -5.58
C MET A 127 -6.24 0.94 -6.46
N PRO A 128 -5.64 0.67 -7.65
CA PRO A 128 -5.09 1.70 -8.51
C PRO A 128 -6.11 2.76 -8.95
N ASN A 129 -7.37 2.38 -9.19
CA ASN A 129 -8.43 3.28 -9.66
C ASN A 129 -9.35 3.69 -8.50
N SER A 130 -8.80 4.38 -7.50
CA SER A 130 -9.54 4.76 -6.29
C SER A 130 -10.33 6.07 -6.41
N ASP A 131 -10.24 6.82 -7.51
CA ASP A 131 -10.80 8.17 -7.67
C ASP A 131 -12.30 8.26 -7.38
N LYS A 132 -13.08 7.32 -7.91
CA LYS A 132 -14.54 7.29 -7.64
C LYS A 132 -14.85 7.06 -6.17
N HIS A 133 -14.07 6.25 -5.49
CA HIS A 133 -14.22 5.97 -4.06
C HIS A 133 -13.77 7.17 -3.24
N TYR A 134 -12.71 7.87 -3.67
CA TYR A 134 -12.25 9.10 -3.05
C TYR A 134 -13.29 10.22 -3.20
N GLN A 135 -13.87 10.42 -4.39
CA GLN A 135 -14.96 11.37 -4.60
C GLN A 135 -16.15 11.07 -3.67
N ARG A 136 -16.51 9.79 -3.48
CA ARG A 136 -17.56 9.42 -2.54
C ARG A 136 -17.14 9.71 -1.09
N ALA A 137 -15.90 9.51 -0.71
CA ALA A 137 -15.40 9.88 0.62
C ALA A 137 -15.47 11.41 0.83
N LEU A 138 -15.16 12.23 -0.21
CA LEU A 138 -15.30 13.69 -0.15
C LEU A 138 -16.76 14.11 0.07
N VAL A 139 -17.72 13.47 -0.61
CA VAL A 139 -19.14 13.74 -0.39
C VAL A 139 -19.55 13.44 1.05
N LEU A 140 -19.09 12.31 1.61
CA LEU A 140 -19.34 11.95 3.01
C LEU A 140 -18.68 12.96 3.98
N ALA A 141 -17.49 13.43 3.67
CA ALA A 141 -16.82 14.45 4.46
C ALA A 141 -17.57 15.79 4.48
N LEU A 142 -18.11 16.22 3.33
CA LEU A 142 -18.96 17.41 3.25
C LEU A 142 -20.25 17.26 4.08
N GLN A 143 -20.91 16.11 4.01
CA GLN A 143 -22.10 15.79 4.80
C GLN A 143 -21.83 15.78 6.31
N ASP A 144 -20.68 15.25 6.71
CA ASP A 144 -20.23 15.25 8.10
C ASP A 144 -19.98 16.68 8.60
N ALA A 145 -19.26 17.51 7.81
CA ALA A 145 -19.04 18.91 8.15
C ALA A 145 -20.36 19.69 8.29
N GLU A 146 -21.30 19.46 7.37
CA GLU A 146 -22.64 20.08 7.42
C GLU A 146 -23.43 19.66 8.66
N THR A 147 -23.40 18.37 9.00
CA THR A 147 -24.06 17.83 10.20
C THR A 147 -23.49 18.47 11.47
N LYS A 148 -22.15 18.59 11.56
CA LYS A 148 -21.48 19.25 12.66
C LYS A 148 -21.88 20.73 12.76
N MET A 149 -21.89 21.43 11.64
CA MET A 149 -22.33 22.84 11.57
C MET A 149 -23.77 23.00 12.04
N ILE A 150 -24.72 22.18 11.60
CA ILE A 150 -26.11 22.21 12.05
C ILE A 150 -26.23 21.98 13.53
N THR A 151 -25.50 21.00 14.08
CA THR A 151 -25.48 20.69 15.51
C THR A 151 -25.00 21.87 16.34
N ILE A 152 -23.89 22.52 15.92
CA ILE A 152 -23.33 23.69 16.59
C ILE A 152 -24.31 24.87 16.48
N GLY A 153 -24.84 25.14 15.29
CA GLY A 153 -25.78 26.23 15.05
C GLY A 153 -27.05 26.11 15.89
N THR A 154 -27.62 24.91 15.97
CA THR A 154 -28.80 24.63 16.81
C THR A 154 -28.49 24.84 18.29
N SER A 155 -27.33 24.36 18.77
CA SER A 155 -26.92 24.52 20.16
C SER A 155 -26.68 25.99 20.54
N LEU A 156 -26.21 26.79 19.59
CA LEU A 156 -26.05 28.26 19.74
C LEU A 156 -27.32 29.03 19.51
N LYS A 157 -28.46 28.38 19.17
CA LYS A 157 -29.75 29.00 18.85
C LYS A 157 -29.64 30.04 17.73
N LEU A 158 -28.85 29.77 16.71
CA LEU A 158 -28.72 30.65 15.57
C LEU A 158 -30.05 30.73 14.80
N GLN A 159 -30.47 31.96 14.44
CA GLN A 159 -31.74 32.20 13.73
C GLN A 159 -31.64 31.76 12.26
N ASN A 160 -30.47 31.93 11.66
CA ASN A 160 -30.23 31.62 10.25
C ASN A 160 -29.24 30.46 10.11
N ARG A 161 -29.38 29.71 9.02
CA ARG A 161 -28.41 28.67 8.69
C ARG A 161 -27.09 29.31 8.27
N PRO A 162 -25.94 28.92 8.90
CA PRO A 162 -24.64 29.42 8.48
C PRO A 162 -24.31 29.07 7.02
N ILE A 163 -23.65 30.01 6.32
CA ILE A 163 -23.32 29.89 4.91
C ILE A 163 -21.83 29.45 4.78
N PRO A 164 -21.49 28.43 3.97
CA PRO A 164 -20.11 28.07 3.74
C PRO A 164 -19.38 29.19 2.96
N LEU A 165 -18.29 29.71 3.54
CA LEU A 165 -17.44 30.73 2.93
C LEU A 165 -16.20 30.13 2.28
N LYS A 166 -15.65 29.09 2.88
CA LYS A 166 -14.40 28.48 2.43
C LYS A 166 -14.43 26.98 2.72
N ILE A 167 -14.06 26.21 1.71
CA ILE A 167 -13.86 24.77 1.82
C ILE A 167 -12.42 24.49 1.40
N GLU A 168 -11.66 23.83 2.26
CA GLU A 168 -10.26 23.43 2.03
C GLU A 168 -10.17 21.93 2.22
N GLU A 169 -9.77 21.25 1.17
CA GLU A 169 -9.43 19.83 1.25
C GLU A 169 -8.12 19.68 2.03
N GLN A 170 -8.16 18.84 3.04
CA GLN A 170 -6.97 18.48 3.80
C GLN A 170 -6.37 17.24 3.14
N HIS A 171 -5.12 17.37 2.67
CA HIS A 171 -4.42 16.23 2.08
C HIS A 171 -4.27 15.15 3.14
N THR A 172 -5.11 14.14 3.06
CA THR A 172 -4.92 12.90 3.80
C THR A 172 -4.04 11.99 2.97
N SER A 173 -2.95 11.52 3.57
CA SER A 173 -2.04 10.52 3.00
C SER A 173 -2.81 9.35 2.39
N GLN A 174 -2.21 8.80 1.33
CA GLN A 174 -2.69 7.67 0.52
C GLN A 174 -3.34 6.53 1.34
N PRO A 175 -4.23 5.74 0.72
CA PRO A 175 -4.86 4.59 1.36
C PRO A 175 -3.82 3.72 2.05
N VAL A 176 -3.99 3.47 3.34
CA VAL A 176 -3.08 2.60 4.09
C VAL A 176 -3.31 1.16 3.62
N ALA A 177 -2.35 0.61 2.90
CA ALA A 177 -2.33 -0.81 2.56
C ALA A 177 -2.20 -1.64 3.84
N PHE A 178 -3.11 -2.57 4.07
CA PHE A 178 -2.96 -3.55 5.15
C PHE A 178 -1.92 -4.60 4.76
N ARG A 179 -0.94 -4.85 5.64
CA ARG A 179 -0.07 -6.01 5.53
C ARG A 179 -0.86 -7.24 5.96
N ALA A 180 -0.96 -8.22 5.07
CA ALA A 180 -1.54 -9.52 5.39
C ALA A 180 -0.64 -10.25 6.41
N VAL A 181 -1.25 -10.81 7.45
CA VAL A 181 -0.59 -11.77 8.36
C VAL A 181 -1.00 -13.17 7.90
N ALA A 182 -0.03 -13.98 7.49
CA ALA A 182 -0.28 -15.36 7.10
C ALA A 182 -0.77 -16.19 8.28
N MET A 183 -1.94 -16.81 8.17
CA MET A 183 -2.39 -17.88 9.06
C MET A 183 -2.35 -19.21 8.32
N ALA A 184 -1.68 -20.20 8.92
CA ALA A 184 -1.52 -21.54 8.34
C ALA A 184 -2.76 -22.40 8.63
N ASP A 185 -3.38 -22.90 7.60
CA ASP A 185 -3.86 -24.30 7.51
C ASP A 185 -4.69 -24.55 6.25
N THR A 186 -4.08 -25.10 5.22
CA THR A 186 -4.68 -25.85 4.09
C THR A 186 -3.68 -25.90 2.95
N GLY A 187 -2.72 -26.77 2.87
CA GLY A 187 -1.93 -27.16 1.67
C GLY A 187 -1.47 -26.10 0.65
N LYS A 188 -1.96 -24.87 0.76
CA LYS A 188 -1.58 -23.66 0.01
C LYS A 188 -1.30 -22.56 1.02
N THR A 189 -0.35 -21.66 0.71
CA THR A 189 -0.09 -20.49 1.55
C THR A 189 -1.33 -19.59 1.62
N PRO A 190 -2.00 -19.45 2.79
CA PRO A 190 -3.19 -18.61 2.92
C PRO A 190 -2.78 -17.14 2.90
N ILE A 191 -3.29 -16.39 1.94
CA ILE A 191 -3.03 -14.94 1.78
C ILE A 191 -4.36 -14.24 1.54
N GLU A 192 -4.78 -13.46 2.53
CA GLU A 192 -6.08 -12.76 2.50
C GLU A 192 -5.88 -11.28 2.21
N SER A 193 -6.67 -10.74 1.29
CA SER A 193 -6.55 -9.34 0.87
C SER A 193 -7.20 -8.34 1.84
N GLY A 194 -8.15 -8.78 2.64
CA GLY A 194 -8.90 -7.92 3.55
C GLY A 194 -9.70 -6.82 2.85
N THR A 195 -9.99 -5.74 3.59
CA THR A 195 -10.64 -4.52 3.06
C THR A 195 -9.74 -3.31 3.32
N MET A 196 -9.78 -2.35 2.41
CA MET A 196 -9.10 -1.06 2.52
C MET A 196 -10.09 0.03 2.90
N THR A 197 -9.62 1.12 3.50
CA THR A 197 -10.44 2.30 3.78
C THR A 197 -9.85 3.51 3.08
N ILE A 198 -10.61 4.09 2.16
CA ILE A 198 -10.29 5.35 1.50
C ILE A 198 -10.91 6.46 2.33
N ARG A 199 -10.10 7.45 2.73
CA ARG A 199 -10.52 8.57 3.58
C ARG A 199 -10.37 9.89 2.85
N ALA A 200 -11.28 10.80 3.11
CA ALA A 200 -11.16 12.20 2.75
C ALA A 200 -11.42 13.06 3.98
N SER A 201 -10.71 14.17 4.10
CA SER A 201 -10.90 15.15 5.15
C SER A 201 -10.90 16.54 4.57
N LEU A 202 -11.75 17.41 5.09
CA LEU A 202 -11.83 18.80 4.66
C LEU A 202 -12.16 19.72 5.83
N GLN A 203 -11.76 20.98 5.70
CA GLN A 203 -12.11 22.04 6.60
C GLN A 203 -13.13 22.95 5.92
N VAL A 204 -14.22 23.25 6.63
CA VAL A 204 -15.23 24.18 6.16
C VAL A 204 -15.36 25.33 7.15
N LYS A 205 -15.28 26.56 6.63
CA LYS A 205 -15.53 27.79 7.37
C LYS A 205 -16.90 28.33 6.99
N TYR A 206 -17.77 28.49 7.96
CA TYR A 206 -19.14 29.00 7.79
C TYR A 206 -19.26 30.38 8.40
N GLN A 207 -19.94 31.29 7.72
CA GLN A 207 -20.32 32.59 8.24
C GLN A 207 -21.60 32.46 9.07
N ILE A 208 -21.63 33.12 10.23
CA ILE A 208 -22.83 33.31 11.04
C ILE A 208 -23.40 34.68 10.69
N VAL A 209 -24.64 34.70 10.20
CA VAL A 209 -25.39 35.91 9.85
C VAL A 209 -26.43 36.18 10.92
#